data_0b551b39b3d83d713c0fae6cbb5571f5
#
_entry.id   0b551b39b3d83d713c0fae6cbb5571f5
#
_cell.length_a   1.000
_cell.length_b   1.000
_cell.length_c   1.000
_cell.angle_alpha   90.00
_cell.angle_beta   90.00
_cell.angle_gamma   90.00
#
_symmetry.space_group_name_H-M   'P 1'
#
loop_
_entity.id
_entity.type
_entity.pdbx_description
1 polymer ?
#
loop_
_entity_poly.entity_id
_entity_poly.type
_entity_poly.pdbx_seq_one_letter_code
_entity_poly.pdbx_strand_id
1 'polypeptide(L)'
;LLNKHSGLLGISGLSNDMRKLLEAEAAGNDRAKLAVDLFCYRLRKYIAAYVGVLGGLDALVFTGGIGENAPAVRARSVEGLAAMGIAIDPGRNDAARGLEADVSPAGAPCRVQVVPTNEELLIARDTYRIVRGLPLS
;
A
#
# COMPACT_ATOMS: atom_id res chain seq x y z
N LEU A 1 -3.81 20.62 13.49
CA LEU A 1 -3.63 20.91 12.05
C LEU A 1 -2.96 19.73 11.36
N LEU A 2 -1.72 19.36 11.71
CA LEU A 2 -0.93 18.36 10.97
C LEU A 2 -1.61 16.98 10.88
N ASN A 3 -2.29 16.53 11.91
CA ASN A 3 -2.88 15.18 11.95
C ASN A 3 -4.32 15.08 11.39
N LYS A 4 -5.04 16.22 11.25
CA LYS A 4 -6.47 16.20 10.87
C LYS A 4 -6.81 17.02 9.64
N HIS A 5 -5.98 17.99 9.25
CA HIS A 5 -6.25 18.95 8.16
C HIS A 5 -5.13 19.04 7.13
N SER A 6 -4.21 18.07 7.10
CA SER A 6 -3.10 17.96 6.16
C SER A 6 -3.18 16.65 5.36
N GLY A 7 -2.13 16.31 4.65
CA GLY A 7 -2.05 15.07 3.85
C GLY A 7 -3.13 15.04 2.76
N LEU A 8 -3.79 13.90 2.62
CA LEU A 8 -4.80 13.69 1.58
C LEU A 8 -5.95 14.69 1.67
N LEU A 9 -6.44 14.97 2.89
CA LEU A 9 -7.51 15.97 3.09
C LEU A 9 -7.03 17.38 2.73
N GLY A 10 -5.82 17.76 3.15
CA GLY A 10 -5.28 19.09 2.86
C GLY A 10 -5.10 19.36 1.36
N ILE A 11 -4.74 18.33 0.58
CA ILE A 11 -4.57 18.45 -0.87
C ILE A 11 -5.90 18.38 -1.59
N SER A 12 -6.73 17.39 -1.27
CA SER A 12 -8.03 17.17 -1.94
C SER A 12 -9.08 18.19 -1.56
N GLY A 13 -9.05 18.67 -0.30
CA GLY A 13 -10.14 19.44 0.28
C GLY A 13 -11.41 18.60 0.51
N LEU A 14 -11.34 17.28 0.31
CA LEU A 14 -12.50 16.40 0.29
C LEU A 14 -12.48 15.36 1.43
N SER A 15 -11.42 14.57 1.51
CA SER A 15 -11.34 13.44 2.45
C SER A 15 -9.89 13.01 2.72
N ASN A 16 -9.69 12.35 3.85
CA ASN A 16 -8.48 11.56 4.14
C ASN A 16 -8.64 10.06 3.82
N ASP A 17 -9.84 9.63 3.43
CA ASP A 17 -10.13 8.23 3.03
C ASP A 17 -9.79 8.03 1.55
N MET A 18 -8.81 7.15 1.27
CA MET A 18 -8.34 6.85 -0.08
C MET A 18 -9.47 6.31 -0.99
N ARG A 19 -10.42 5.55 -0.45
CA ARG A 19 -11.54 5.01 -1.24
C ARG A 19 -12.40 6.14 -1.80
N LYS A 20 -12.76 7.12 -0.93
CA LYS A 20 -13.53 8.29 -1.35
C LYS A 20 -12.79 9.14 -2.37
N LEU A 21 -11.46 9.20 -2.27
CA LEU A 21 -10.65 9.94 -3.23
C LEU A 21 -10.59 9.24 -4.58
N LEU A 22 -10.45 7.91 -4.61
CA LEU A 22 -10.49 7.14 -5.85
C LEU A 22 -11.87 7.20 -6.54
N GLU A 23 -12.96 7.16 -5.75
CA GLU A 23 -14.32 7.35 -6.26
C GLU A 23 -14.52 8.75 -6.85
N ALA A 24 -14.07 9.80 -6.14
CA ALA A 24 -14.14 11.18 -6.60
C ALA A 24 -13.28 11.42 -7.85
N GLU A 25 -12.10 10.83 -7.93
CA GLU A 25 -11.24 10.86 -9.12
C GLU A 25 -11.98 10.23 -10.31
N ALA A 26 -12.57 9.05 -10.13
CA ALA A 26 -13.36 8.38 -11.17
C ALA A 26 -14.56 9.21 -11.64
N ALA A 27 -15.10 10.07 -10.76
CA ALA A 27 -16.15 11.04 -11.08
C ALA A 27 -15.61 12.35 -11.70
N GLY A 28 -14.30 12.46 -11.98
CA GLY A 28 -13.68 13.61 -12.63
C GLY A 28 -13.23 14.74 -11.68
N ASN A 29 -13.05 14.46 -10.39
CA ASN A 29 -12.56 15.46 -9.43
C ASN A 29 -11.03 15.60 -9.53
N ASP A 30 -10.54 16.71 -10.09
CA ASP A 30 -9.10 16.97 -10.32
C ASP A 30 -8.30 17.07 -9.01
N ARG A 31 -8.89 17.59 -7.93
CA ARG A 31 -8.18 17.69 -6.65
C ARG A 31 -8.05 16.32 -5.96
N ALA A 32 -9.03 15.45 -6.10
CA ALA A 32 -8.94 14.08 -5.63
C ALA A 32 -7.86 13.33 -6.41
N LYS A 33 -7.85 13.47 -7.75
CA LYS A 33 -6.79 12.93 -8.61
C LYS A 33 -5.40 13.41 -8.18
N LEU A 34 -5.21 14.72 -7.99
CA LEU A 34 -3.94 15.28 -7.54
C LEU A 34 -3.49 14.69 -6.19
N ALA A 35 -4.41 14.51 -5.25
CA ALA A 35 -4.10 13.94 -3.94
C ALA A 35 -3.65 12.47 -4.06
N VAL A 36 -4.32 11.66 -4.89
CA VAL A 36 -3.96 10.27 -5.15
C VAL A 36 -2.60 10.19 -5.87
N ASP A 37 -2.40 11.00 -6.91
CA ASP A 37 -1.14 11.02 -7.68
C ASP A 37 0.05 11.43 -6.79
N LEU A 38 -0.11 12.43 -5.93
CA LEU A 38 0.95 12.86 -5.01
C LEU A 38 1.25 11.79 -3.97
N PHE A 39 0.23 11.08 -3.46
CA PHE A 39 0.42 9.95 -2.54
C PHE A 39 1.25 8.84 -3.20
N CYS A 40 0.87 8.42 -4.41
CA CYS A 40 1.58 7.38 -5.16
C CYS A 40 3.01 7.81 -5.53
N TYR A 41 3.20 9.08 -5.95
CA TYR A 41 4.51 9.64 -6.25
C TYR A 41 5.44 9.61 -5.04
N ARG A 42 4.95 10.04 -3.87
CA ARG A 42 5.76 10.00 -2.64
C ARG A 42 6.11 8.57 -2.25
N LEU A 43 5.17 7.65 -2.33
CA LEU A 43 5.40 6.24 -2.04
C LEU A 43 6.48 5.66 -2.97
N ARG A 44 6.37 5.93 -4.28
CA ARG A 44 7.39 5.57 -5.28
C ARG A 44 8.79 6.08 -4.91
N LYS A 45 8.89 7.33 -4.48
CA LYS A 45 10.19 7.90 -4.05
C LYS A 45 10.79 7.15 -2.86
N TYR A 46 9.97 6.79 -1.87
CA TYR A 46 10.46 6.01 -0.74
C TYR A 46 10.88 4.61 -1.15
N ILE A 47 10.10 3.92 -1.97
CA ILE A 47 10.45 2.59 -2.50
C ILE A 47 11.82 2.68 -3.21
N ALA A 48 11.98 3.61 -4.16
CA ALA A 48 13.22 3.76 -4.91
C ALA A 48 14.42 4.11 -4.01
N ALA A 49 14.21 4.98 -3.01
CA ALA A 49 15.26 5.35 -2.06
C ALA A 49 15.72 4.14 -1.23
N TYR A 50 14.79 3.32 -0.75
CA TYR A 50 15.14 2.12 0.02
C TYR A 50 15.79 1.04 -0.85
N VAL A 51 15.37 0.86 -2.10
CA VAL A 51 16.08 -0.01 -3.06
C VAL A 51 17.54 0.41 -3.19
N GLY A 52 17.81 1.71 -3.30
CA GLY A 52 19.18 2.23 -3.37
C GLY A 52 19.97 1.99 -2.08
N VAL A 53 19.36 2.20 -0.91
CA VAL A 53 20.03 2.00 0.39
C VAL A 53 20.30 0.52 0.65
N LEU A 54 19.41 -0.38 0.26
CA LEU A 54 19.54 -1.83 0.46
C LEU A 54 20.45 -2.51 -0.58
N GLY A 55 20.77 -1.82 -1.68
CA GLY A 55 21.54 -2.39 -2.78
C GLY A 55 20.73 -3.36 -3.66
N GLY A 56 19.40 -3.33 -3.55
CA GLY A 56 18.44 -4.19 -4.27
C GLY A 56 17.22 -4.49 -3.43
N LEU A 57 16.30 -5.28 -3.98
CA LEU A 57 15.09 -5.69 -3.29
C LEU A 57 14.62 -7.07 -3.79
N ASP A 58 14.49 -8.03 -2.89
CA ASP A 58 13.94 -9.35 -3.19
C ASP A 58 12.40 -9.35 -3.19
N ALA A 59 11.81 -8.57 -2.27
CA ALA A 59 10.36 -8.47 -2.15
C ALA A 59 9.90 -7.06 -1.72
N LEU A 60 8.80 -6.60 -2.33
CA LEU A 60 8.03 -5.43 -1.94
C LEU A 60 6.67 -5.90 -1.41
N VAL A 61 6.35 -5.54 -0.17
CA VAL A 61 5.09 -5.94 0.46
C VAL A 61 4.15 -4.75 0.60
N PHE A 62 2.94 -4.88 0.08
CA PHE A 62 1.82 -3.98 0.34
C PHE A 62 0.92 -4.56 1.42
N THR A 63 0.64 -3.75 2.45
CA THR A 63 -0.15 -4.15 3.61
C THR A 63 -0.97 -2.96 4.14
N GLY A 64 -1.82 -3.20 5.11
CA GLY A 64 -2.73 -2.19 5.65
C GLY A 64 -3.85 -1.83 4.69
N GLY A 65 -4.84 -1.09 5.16
CA GLY A 65 -6.10 -0.87 4.43
C GLY A 65 -5.95 -0.41 2.98
N ILE A 66 -5.03 0.53 2.70
CA ILE A 66 -4.76 1.02 1.34
C ILE A 66 -3.98 -0.02 0.52
N GLY A 67 -2.90 -0.58 1.10
CA GLY A 67 -2.06 -1.56 0.40
C GLY A 67 -2.82 -2.83 0.01
N GLU A 68 -3.72 -3.28 0.87
CA GLU A 68 -4.52 -4.48 0.66
C GLU A 68 -5.67 -4.27 -0.35
N ASN A 69 -6.33 -3.10 -0.32
CA ASN A 69 -7.62 -2.92 -0.97
C ASN A 69 -7.61 -1.96 -2.17
N ALA A 70 -6.49 -1.28 -2.46
CA ALA A 70 -6.41 -0.30 -3.53
C ALA A 70 -5.43 -0.69 -4.65
N PRO A 71 -5.82 -1.58 -5.59
CA PRO A 71 -4.97 -2.01 -6.71
C PRO A 71 -4.43 -0.83 -7.53
N ALA A 72 -5.23 0.21 -7.74
CA ALA A 72 -4.82 1.41 -8.47
C ALA A 72 -3.65 2.14 -7.77
N VAL A 73 -3.66 2.19 -6.44
CA VAL A 73 -2.57 2.80 -5.67
C VAL A 73 -1.31 1.96 -5.77
N ARG A 74 -1.40 0.63 -5.66
CA ARG A 74 -0.25 -0.26 -5.81
C ARG A 74 0.40 -0.10 -7.18
N ALA A 75 -0.40 -0.18 -8.25
CA ALA A 75 0.09 -0.05 -9.62
C ALA A 75 0.80 1.30 -9.85
N ARG A 76 0.15 2.42 -9.49
CA ARG A 76 0.73 3.76 -9.65
C ARG A 76 1.99 3.97 -8.80
N SER A 77 2.08 3.33 -7.63
CA SER A 77 3.24 3.47 -6.74
C SER A 77 4.50 2.79 -7.27
N VAL A 78 4.37 1.77 -8.12
CA VAL A 78 5.51 1.08 -8.73
C VAL A 78 5.75 1.45 -10.19
N GLU A 79 4.92 2.32 -10.76
CA GLU A 79 5.08 2.78 -12.14
C GLU A 79 6.47 3.37 -12.38
N GLY A 80 7.16 2.91 -13.43
CA GLY A 80 8.53 3.35 -13.74
C GLY A 80 9.63 2.68 -12.92
N LEU A 81 9.33 1.74 -12.01
CA LEU A 81 10.34 1.02 -11.22
C LEU A 81 10.79 -0.30 -11.86
N ALA A 82 10.36 -0.61 -13.07
CA ALA A 82 10.71 -1.85 -13.78
C ALA A 82 12.23 -2.02 -13.97
N ALA A 83 12.97 -0.93 -14.17
CA ALA A 83 14.44 -0.95 -14.25
C ALA A 83 15.11 -1.39 -12.93
N MET A 84 14.39 -1.30 -11.80
CA MET A 84 14.82 -1.79 -10.49
C MET A 84 14.29 -3.21 -10.21
N GLY A 85 13.73 -3.89 -11.21
CA GLY A 85 13.16 -5.23 -11.06
C GLY A 85 11.77 -5.28 -10.43
N ILE A 86 11.16 -4.13 -10.14
CA ILE A 86 9.85 -4.03 -9.47
C ILE A 86 8.77 -3.79 -10.52
N ALA A 87 7.86 -4.76 -10.67
CA ALA A 87 6.74 -4.69 -11.59
C ALA A 87 5.51 -5.39 -11.01
N ILE A 88 4.33 -4.99 -11.47
CA ILE A 88 3.04 -5.58 -11.10
C ILE A 88 2.37 -6.14 -12.36
N ASP A 89 1.84 -7.36 -12.26
CA ASP A 89 0.91 -7.92 -13.23
C ASP A 89 -0.49 -7.32 -12.99
N PRO A 90 -1.09 -6.66 -13.99
CA PRO A 90 -2.38 -5.98 -13.80
C PRO A 90 -3.51 -6.92 -13.38
N GLY A 91 -3.60 -8.10 -14.00
CA GLY A 91 -4.68 -9.05 -13.72
C GLY A 91 -4.60 -9.62 -12.31
N ARG A 92 -3.39 -10.01 -11.87
CA ARG A 92 -3.17 -10.47 -10.50
C ARG A 92 -3.42 -9.37 -9.49
N ASN A 93 -2.99 -8.14 -9.80
CA ASN A 93 -3.17 -7.00 -8.93
C ASN A 93 -4.65 -6.65 -8.71
N ASP A 94 -5.44 -6.65 -9.77
CA ASP A 94 -6.87 -6.34 -9.67
C ASP A 94 -7.66 -7.41 -8.90
N ALA A 95 -7.23 -8.67 -8.98
CA ALA A 95 -7.81 -9.77 -8.23
C ALA A 95 -7.43 -9.75 -6.74
N ALA A 96 -6.31 -9.13 -6.37
CA ALA A 96 -5.79 -9.09 -5.00
C ALA A 96 -6.41 -7.93 -4.18
N ARG A 97 -7.59 -8.16 -3.62
CA ARG A 97 -8.27 -7.21 -2.72
C ARG A 97 -8.55 -7.87 -1.39
N GLY A 98 -7.87 -7.45 -0.33
CA GLY A 98 -8.00 -8.03 1.01
C GLY A 98 -7.56 -9.49 1.11
N LEU A 99 -6.78 -9.98 0.15
CA LEU A 99 -6.30 -11.36 0.07
C LEU A 99 -4.77 -11.36 -0.01
N GLU A 100 -4.16 -12.37 0.61
CA GLU A 100 -2.74 -12.63 0.43
C GLU A 100 -2.49 -13.08 -1.02
N ALA A 101 -1.60 -12.38 -1.72
CA ALA A 101 -1.33 -12.65 -3.12
C ALA A 101 0.04 -12.16 -3.56
N ASP A 102 0.64 -12.90 -4.49
CA ASP A 102 1.79 -12.44 -5.28
C ASP A 102 1.25 -11.78 -6.56
N VAL A 103 1.49 -10.49 -6.69
CA VAL A 103 1.02 -9.67 -7.81
C VAL A 103 2.13 -9.32 -8.80
N SER A 104 3.32 -9.89 -8.63
CA SER A 104 4.42 -9.73 -9.59
C SER A 104 4.17 -10.53 -10.88
N PRO A 105 4.75 -10.10 -12.03
CA PRO A 105 4.82 -10.92 -13.23
C PRO A 105 5.61 -12.21 -12.98
N ALA A 106 5.33 -13.25 -13.75
CA ALA A 106 6.10 -14.49 -13.67
C ALA A 106 7.58 -14.23 -13.96
N GLY A 107 8.48 -14.73 -13.09
CA GLY A 107 9.92 -14.57 -13.23
C GLY A 107 10.45 -13.17 -12.91
N ALA A 108 9.66 -12.29 -12.31
CA ALA A 108 10.13 -10.98 -11.86
C ALA A 108 11.26 -11.12 -10.83
N PRO A 109 12.32 -10.30 -10.93
CA PRO A 109 13.45 -10.33 -9.99
C PRO A 109 13.02 -9.96 -8.56
N CYS A 110 12.13 -8.99 -8.42
CA CYS A 110 11.54 -8.59 -7.16
C CYS A 110 10.09 -9.09 -7.08
N ARG A 111 9.75 -9.80 -6.01
CA ARG A 111 8.37 -10.21 -5.76
C ARG A 111 7.57 -9.06 -5.18
N VAL A 112 6.39 -8.81 -5.74
CA VAL A 112 5.46 -7.83 -5.19
C VAL A 112 4.27 -8.56 -4.57
N GLN A 113 4.13 -8.42 -3.26
CA GLN A 113 3.15 -9.18 -2.49
C GLN A 113 2.13 -8.26 -1.83
N VAL A 114 0.91 -8.74 -1.72
CA VAL A 114 -0.14 -8.17 -0.87
C VAL A 114 -0.28 -9.09 0.33
N VAL A 115 -0.10 -8.55 1.53
CA VAL A 115 -0.20 -9.31 2.77
C VAL A 115 -1.18 -8.60 3.71
N PRO A 116 -2.38 -9.19 3.96
CA PRO A 116 -3.34 -8.62 4.88
C PRO A 116 -2.79 -8.53 6.30
N THR A 117 -2.99 -7.39 6.93
CA THR A 117 -2.73 -7.21 8.37
C THR A 117 -3.81 -7.90 9.19
N ASN A 118 -3.40 -8.65 10.19
CA ASN A 118 -4.31 -9.29 11.13
C ASN A 118 -4.06 -8.75 12.54
N GLU A 119 -4.42 -7.49 12.76
CA GLU A 119 -4.24 -6.81 14.05
C GLU A 119 -5.09 -7.47 15.15
N GLU A 120 -6.29 -7.94 14.82
CA GLU A 120 -7.19 -8.62 15.75
C GLU A 120 -6.59 -9.92 16.28
N LEU A 121 -5.91 -10.69 15.43
CA LEU A 121 -5.25 -11.92 15.84
C LEU A 121 -4.12 -11.65 16.84
N LEU A 122 -3.33 -10.58 16.61
CA LEU A 122 -2.25 -10.20 17.53
C LEU A 122 -2.83 -9.82 18.90
N ILE A 123 -3.87 -8.99 18.92
CA ILE A 123 -4.56 -8.59 20.15
C ILE A 123 -5.14 -9.82 20.87
N ALA A 124 -5.78 -10.73 20.14
CA ALA A 124 -6.34 -11.96 20.71
C ALA A 124 -5.24 -12.87 21.30
N ARG A 125 -4.12 -13.02 20.61
CA ARG A 125 -2.97 -13.81 21.09
C ARG A 125 -2.35 -13.21 22.33
N ASP A 126 -2.14 -11.91 22.34
CA ASP A 126 -1.54 -11.21 23.50
C ASP A 126 -2.48 -11.24 24.69
N THR A 127 -3.79 -11.03 24.49
CA THR A 127 -4.81 -11.20 25.53
C THR A 127 -4.80 -12.60 26.10
N TYR A 128 -4.78 -13.63 25.26
CA TYR A 128 -4.70 -15.02 25.72
C TYR A 128 -3.43 -15.28 26.56
N ARG A 129 -2.28 -14.78 26.11
CA ARG A 129 -1.01 -14.94 26.82
C ARG A 129 -1.02 -14.24 28.19
N ILE A 130 -1.53 -13.00 28.25
CA ILE A 130 -1.66 -12.26 29.51
C ILE A 130 -2.55 -13.03 30.49
N VAL A 131 -3.74 -13.49 30.06
CA VAL A 131 -4.68 -14.25 30.90
C VAL A 131 -4.06 -15.56 31.39
N ARG A 132 -3.18 -16.17 30.62
CA ARG A 132 -2.48 -17.43 30.96
C ARG A 132 -1.16 -17.23 31.71
N GLY A 133 -0.73 -15.98 31.96
CA GLY A 133 0.57 -15.68 32.56
C GLY A 133 1.76 -16.10 31.71
N LEU A 134 1.59 -16.16 30.37
CA LEU A 134 2.65 -16.47 29.41
C LEU A 134 3.36 -15.20 28.95
N PRO A 135 4.65 -15.27 28.56
CA PRO A 135 5.36 -14.08 28.06
C PRO A 135 4.76 -13.59 26.76
N LEU A 136 4.74 -12.25 26.57
CA LEU A 136 4.40 -11.61 25.29
C LEU A 136 5.47 -11.94 24.25
N SER A 137 5.08 -12.06 22.98
CA SER A 137 5.98 -12.39 21.87
C SER A 137 6.69 -11.18 21.33
#